data_e19320be54749d03eae311b4bd6a74a0
#
_entry.id   e19320be54749d03eae311b4bd6a74a0
#
_cell.length_a   1.000
_cell.length_b   1.000
_cell.length_c   1.000
_cell.angle_alpha   90.00
_cell.angle_beta   90.00
_cell.angle_gamma   90.00
#
_symmetry.space_group_name_H-M   'P 1'
#
loop_
_entity.id
_entity.type
_entity.pdbx_description
1 polymer ?
#
loop_
_entity_poly.entity_id
_entity_poly.type
_entity_poly.pdbx_seq_one_letter_code
_entity_poly.pdbx_strand_id
1 'polypeptide(L)'
;NAERCTCIRIGYTIEHILPQNKNMRPEWQKALGENYAEIHAKLVDTLGNLTLTCYNSEMSDRSFEDKKKVYRESAMHSLNKYVTEQDIWNQDRILARVDILAKEACKVWACPVLTAEEFEKYSPKEEQTTTQQSYDISVYEFNANTRMLYDRLLAAVMEVEPNTRVEYKKLYIAHKLRTN
;
A
#
# COMPACT_ATOMS: atom_id res chain seq x y z
N ASN A 1 -34.27 6.04 -8.67
CA ASN A 1 -33.88 7.28 -9.36
C ASN A 1 -33.40 8.40 -8.43
N ALA A 2 -33.98 8.54 -7.22
CA ALA A 2 -33.55 9.56 -6.25
C ALA A 2 -32.14 9.28 -5.67
N GLU A 3 -31.79 8.01 -5.43
CA GLU A 3 -30.49 7.58 -4.91
C GLU A 3 -29.34 7.81 -5.90
N ARG A 4 -29.57 7.59 -7.20
CA ARG A 4 -28.61 7.95 -8.25
C ARG A 4 -28.25 9.45 -8.23
N CYS A 5 -29.24 10.31 -8.01
CA CYS A 5 -29.00 11.75 -7.88
C CYS A 5 -28.18 12.11 -6.63
N THR A 6 -28.34 11.37 -5.53
CA THR A 6 -27.62 11.59 -4.30
C THR A 6 -26.12 11.28 -4.44
N CYS A 7 -25.78 10.16 -5.08
CA CYS A 7 -24.37 9.79 -5.36
C CYS A 7 -23.62 10.80 -6.24
N ILE A 8 -24.30 11.39 -7.23
CA ILE A 8 -23.72 12.43 -8.08
C ILE A 8 -23.38 13.70 -7.29
N ARG A 9 -24.14 14.01 -6.23
CA ARG A 9 -23.92 15.18 -5.38
C ARG A 9 -22.86 14.96 -4.30
N ILE A 10 -22.79 13.74 -3.73
CA ILE A 10 -21.86 13.40 -2.63
C ILE A 10 -20.47 13.02 -3.17
N GLY A 11 -20.39 12.56 -4.43
CA GLY A 11 -19.19 12.03 -5.02
C GLY A 11 -18.91 10.57 -4.64
N TYR A 12 -18.07 9.93 -5.44
CA TYR A 12 -17.61 8.57 -5.17
C TYR A 12 -16.33 8.58 -4.35
N THR A 13 -16.23 7.65 -3.42
CA THR A 13 -15.04 7.41 -2.61
C THR A 13 -14.57 5.96 -2.79
N ILE A 14 -13.29 5.72 -2.50
CA ILE A 14 -12.73 4.37 -2.50
C ILE A 14 -13.24 3.62 -1.28
N GLU A 15 -13.79 2.44 -1.52
CA GLU A 15 -14.26 1.51 -0.51
C GLU A 15 -13.43 0.23 -0.55
N HIS A 16 -13.08 -0.29 0.63
CA HIS A 16 -12.43 -1.58 0.82
C HIS A 16 -13.49 -2.66 1.05
N ILE A 17 -13.61 -3.61 0.12
CA ILE A 17 -14.56 -4.71 0.22
C ILE A 17 -14.22 -5.55 1.47
N LEU A 18 -12.98 -6.06 1.56
CA LEU A 18 -12.39 -6.55 2.81
C LEU A 18 -12.00 -5.34 3.65
N PRO A 19 -12.57 -5.12 4.85
CA PRO A 19 -12.36 -3.91 5.63
C PRO A 19 -10.90 -3.67 6.02
N GLN A 20 -10.50 -2.40 6.15
CA GLN A 20 -9.16 -2.02 6.60
C GLN A 20 -8.88 -2.33 8.07
N ASN A 21 -9.92 -2.50 8.87
CA ASN A 21 -9.78 -2.78 10.30
C ASN A 21 -9.04 -4.11 10.53
N LYS A 22 -7.86 -4.04 11.13
CA LYS A 22 -7.05 -5.23 11.47
C LYS A 22 -7.75 -6.13 12.48
N ASN A 23 -8.59 -5.56 13.36
CA ASN A 23 -9.46 -6.32 14.28
C ASN A 23 -10.73 -6.74 13.56
N MET A 24 -10.57 -7.60 12.56
CA MET A 24 -11.67 -8.05 11.71
C MET A 24 -12.71 -8.84 12.52
N ARG A 25 -13.97 -8.72 12.10
CA ARG A 25 -15.07 -9.55 12.61
C ARG A 25 -14.80 -11.04 12.34
N PRO A 26 -15.33 -11.95 13.17
CA PRO A 26 -15.11 -13.39 13.01
C PRO A 26 -15.48 -13.93 11.62
N GLU A 27 -16.49 -13.37 10.98
CA GLU A 27 -16.93 -13.76 9.64
C GLU A 27 -15.82 -13.53 8.60
N TRP A 28 -15.11 -12.39 8.70
CA TRP A 28 -14.00 -12.08 7.81
C TRP A 28 -12.78 -12.97 8.08
N GLN A 29 -12.47 -13.21 9.36
CA GLN A 29 -11.38 -14.13 9.73
C GLN A 29 -11.65 -15.53 9.19
N LYS A 30 -12.91 -16.03 9.34
CA LYS A 30 -13.33 -17.32 8.80
C LYS A 30 -13.23 -17.37 7.27
N ALA A 31 -13.58 -16.30 6.58
CA ALA A 31 -13.51 -16.22 5.12
C ALA A 31 -12.07 -16.28 4.59
N LEU A 32 -11.12 -15.69 5.31
CA LEU A 32 -9.70 -15.69 4.95
C LEU A 32 -8.94 -16.92 5.44
N GLY A 33 -9.44 -17.63 6.47
CA GLY A 33 -8.81 -18.82 7.04
C GLY A 33 -7.74 -18.52 8.10
N GLU A 34 -6.93 -19.50 8.45
CA GLU A 34 -5.98 -19.42 9.57
C GLU A 34 -4.95 -18.30 9.42
N ASN A 35 -4.50 -18.04 8.21
CA ASN A 35 -3.52 -16.99 7.91
C ASN A 35 -4.17 -15.62 7.62
N TYR A 36 -5.36 -15.36 8.15
CA TYR A 36 -6.13 -14.15 7.82
C TYR A 36 -5.38 -12.84 8.00
N ALA A 37 -4.53 -12.71 9.00
CA ALA A 37 -3.79 -11.49 9.28
C ALA A 37 -2.75 -11.18 8.19
N GLU A 38 -2.03 -12.21 7.72
CA GLU A 38 -1.06 -12.08 6.65
C GLU A 38 -1.75 -11.79 5.30
N ILE A 39 -2.82 -12.51 5.00
CA ILE A 39 -3.63 -12.31 3.80
C ILE A 39 -4.20 -10.90 3.78
N HIS A 40 -4.75 -10.44 4.90
CA HIS A 40 -5.26 -9.08 5.04
C HIS A 40 -4.17 -8.05 4.75
N ALA A 41 -3.01 -8.15 5.39
CA ALA A 41 -1.90 -7.21 5.19
C ALA A 41 -1.42 -7.13 3.74
N LYS A 42 -1.49 -8.26 3.01
CA LYS A 42 -1.08 -8.32 1.60
C LYS A 42 -2.14 -7.79 0.63
N LEU A 43 -3.41 -8.00 0.93
CA LEU A 43 -4.47 -7.83 -0.06
C LEU A 43 -5.42 -6.66 0.19
N VAL A 44 -5.44 -6.10 1.39
CA VAL A 44 -6.43 -5.07 1.77
C VAL A 44 -6.42 -3.85 0.84
N ASP A 45 -5.26 -3.39 0.42
CA ASP A 45 -5.10 -2.21 -0.44
C ASP A 45 -4.87 -2.56 -1.92
N THR A 46 -5.06 -3.81 -2.31
CA THR A 46 -4.93 -4.21 -3.71
C THR A 46 -6.14 -3.82 -4.55
N LEU A 47 -5.93 -3.57 -5.85
CA LEU A 47 -7.00 -3.21 -6.80
C LEU A 47 -8.17 -4.20 -6.76
N GLY A 48 -7.90 -5.49 -6.53
CA GLY A 48 -8.93 -6.52 -6.41
C GLY A 48 -9.88 -6.30 -5.24
N ASN A 49 -9.42 -5.66 -4.18
CA ASN A 49 -10.21 -5.38 -2.98
C ASN A 49 -10.84 -3.98 -2.96
N LEU A 50 -10.47 -3.11 -3.90
CA LEU A 50 -10.96 -1.73 -3.94
C LEU A 50 -12.14 -1.59 -4.90
N THR A 51 -13.09 -0.75 -4.51
CA THR A 51 -14.20 -0.36 -5.38
C THR A 51 -14.59 1.09 -5.13
N LEU A 52 -15.57 1.59 -5.89
CA LEU A 52 -16.12 2.94 -5.75
C LEU A 52 -17.54 2.88 -5.20
N THR A 53 -17.82 3.71 -4.22
CA THR A 53 -19.15 3.85 -3.62
C THR A 53 -19.38 5.27 -3.11
N CYS A 54 -20.64 5.66 -2.98
CA CYS A 54 -21.04 6.84 -2.23
C CYS A 54 -21.55 6.51 -0.81
N TYR A 55 -21.49 5.24 -0.40
CA TYR A 55 -21.99 4.74 0.89
C TYR A 55 -20.88 4.24 1.82
N ASN A 56 -19.64 4.69 1.64
CA ASN A 56 -18.46 4.18 2.34
C ASN A 56 -18.62 4.25 3.87
N SER A 57 -19.09 5.38 4.39
CA SER A 57 -19.32 5.57 5.84
C SER A 57 -20.34 4.61 6.43
N GLU A 58 -21.30 4.15 5.62
CA GLU A 58 -22.33 3.22 6.06
C GLU A 58 -21.85 1.77 6.01
N MET A 59 -20.89 1.46 5.12
CA MET A 59 -20.39 0.09 4.92
C MET A 59 -19.31 -0.30 5.91
N SER A 60 -18.36 0.58 6.19
CA SER A 60 -17.29 0.39 7.17
C SER A 60 -16.81 -1.08 7.27
N ASP A 61 -16.93 -1.71 8.44
CA ASP A 61 -16.52 -3.08 8.72
C ASP A 61 -17.66 -4.12 8.65
N ARG A 62 -18.79 -3.78 8.02
CA ARG A 62 -19.93 -4.69 7.89
C ARG A 62 -19.54 -6.03 7.22
N SER A 63 -20.40 -7.04 7.42
CA SER A 63 -20.24 -8.35 6.79
C SER A 63 -20.24 -8.25 5.27
N PHE A 64 -19.67 -9.24 4.60
CA PHE A 64 -19.66 -9.27 3.13
C PHE A 64 -21.10 -9.29 2.57
N GLU A 65 -22.00 -10.03 3.20
CA GLU A 65 -23.41 -10.10 2.77
C GLU A 65 -24.10 -8.74 2.84
N ASP A 66 -23.85 -7.94 3.88
CA ASP A 66 -24.45 -6.62 3.99
C ASP A 66 -23.85 -5.65 2.98
N LYS A 67 -22.55 -5.70 2.74
CA LYS A 67 -21.89 -4.92 1.68
C LYS A 67 -22.43 -5.29 0.29
N LYS A 68 -22.67 -6.57 0.01
CA LYS A 68 -23.27 -7.04 -1.26
C LYS A 68 -24.62 -6.41 -1.54
N LYS A 69 -25.48 -6.27 -0.53
CA LYS A 69 -26.80 -5.63 -0.69
C LYS A 69 -26.64 -4.20 -1.22
N VAL A 70 -25.75 -3.44 -0.59
CA VAL A 70 -25.46 -2.05 -1.01
C VAL A 70 -24.86 -2.00 -2.42
N TYR A 71 -23.94 -2.91 -2.76
CA TYR A 71 -23.35 -2.95 -4.10
C TYR A 71 -24.35 -3.28 -5.20
N ARG A 72 -25.35 -4.12 -4.94
CA ARG A 72 -26.43 -4.45 -5.90
C ARG A 72 -27.31 -3.25 -6.21
N GLU A 73 -27.54 -2.39 -5.24
CA GLU A 73 -28.37 -1.19 -5.37
C GLU A 73 -27.57 0.03 -5.88
N SER A 74 -26.24 -0.06 -5.87
CA SER A 74 -25.33 1.00 -6.25
C SER A 74 -25.41 1.35 -7.73
N ALA A 75 -25.25 2.64 -8.06
CA ALA A 75 -25.09 3.12 -9.43
C ALA A 75 -23.83 2.54 -10.13
N MET A 76 -22.83 2.06 -9.35
CA MET A 76 -21.63 1.37 -9.84
C MET A 76 -21.83 -0.15 -9.99
N HIS A 77 -23.05 -0.59 -10.32
CA HIS A 77 -23.39 -2.01 -10.44
C HIS A 77 -22.43 -2.77 -11.38
N SER A 78 -22.09 -2.19 -12.53
CA SER A 78 -21.20 -2.85 -13.52
C SER A 78 -19.80 -3.11 -12.95
N LEU A 79 -19.22 -2.17 -12.17
CA LEU A 79 -17.94 -2.32 -11.51
C LEU A 79 -18.00 -3.37 -10.41
N ASN A 80 -19.14 -3.45 -9.71
CA ASN A 80 -19.36 -4.34 -8.59
C ASN A 80 -19.97 -5.69 -8.95
N LYS A 81 -20.29 -5.93 -10.23
CA LYS A 81 -20.94 -7.15 -10.69
C LYS A 81 -20.22 -8.40 -10.21
N TYR A 82 -18.92 -8.50 -10.46
CA TYR A 82 -18.13 -9.64 -10.00
C TYR A 82 -18.25 -9.87 -8.49
N VAL A 83 -18.18 -8.79 -7.69
CA VAL A 83 -18.27 -8.85 -6.22
C VAL A 83 -19.63 -9.39 -5.77
N THR A 84 -20.70 -8.90 -6.37
CA THR A 84 -22.08 -9.28 -6.00
C THR A 84 -22.46 -10.70 -6.37
N GLU A 85 -21.74 -11.31 -7.31
CA GLU A 85 -21.90 -12.70 -7.73
C GLU A 85 -21.18 -13.72 -6.84
N GLN A 86 -20.31 -13.27 -5.91
CA GLN A 86 -19.58 -14.15 -5.03
C GLN A 86 -20.38 -14.48 -3.75
N ASP A 87 -20.25 -15.71 -3.26
CA ASP A 87 -20.83 -16.13 -1.98
C ASP A 87 -19.92 -15.82 -0.80
N ILE A 88 -18.62 -15.74 -1.06
CA ILE A 88 -17.59 -15.46 -0.06
C ILE A 88 -16.56 -14.51 -0.67
N TRP A 89 -15.98 -13.64 0.17
CA TRP A 89 -14.90 -12.76 -0.21
C TRP A 89 -13.63 -13.17 0.51
N ASN A 90 -12.75 -13.85 -0.20
CA ASN A 90 -11.50 -14.42 0.30
C ASN A 90 -10.33 -14.10 -0.62
N GLN A 91 -9.14 -14.60 -0.31
CA GLN A 91 -7.93 -14.40 -1.09
C GLN A 91 -8.14 -14.73 -2.57
N ASP A 92 -8.71 -15.88 -2.90
CA ASP A 92 -8.85 -16.33 -4.28
C ASP A 92 -9.76 -15.39 -5.08
N ARG A 93 -10.84 -14.89 -4.47
CA ARG A 93 -11.79 -13.97 -5.12
C ARG A 93 -11.18 -12.60 -5.32
N ILE A 94 -10.39 -12.11 -4.38
CA ILE A 94 -9.65 -10.86 -4.52
C ILE A 94 -8.64 -10.97 -5.68
N LEU A 95 -7.84 -12.02 -5.72
CA LEU A 95 -6.84 -12.23 -6.78
C LEU A 95 -7.48 -12.43 -8.16
N ALA A 96 -8.54 -13.21 -8.25
CA ALA A 96 -9.28 -13.37 -9.49
C ALA A 96 -9.84 -12.03 -10.02
N ARG A 97 -10.32 -11.17 -9.12
CA ARG A 97 -10.77 -9.83 -9.51
C ARG A 97 -9.62 -8.92 -9.95
N VAL A 98 -8.42 -9.05 -9.34
CA VAL A 98 -7.21 -8.35 -9.84
C VAL A 98 -6.97 -8.70 -11.30
N ASP A 99 -7.00 -9.99 -11.65
CA ASP A 99 -6.76 -10.45 -13.02
C ASP A 99 -7.80 -9.91 -14.01
N ILE A 100 -9.08 -9.90 -13.62
CA ILE A 100 -10.15 -9.35 -14.45
C ILE A 100 -9.92 -7.85 -14.68
N LEU A 101 -9.70 -7.08 -13.63
CA LEU A 101 -9.50 -5.63 -13.73
C LEU A 101 -8.22 -5.27 -14.49
N ALA A 102 -7.14 -6.03 -14.30
CA ALA A 102 -5.89 -5.83 -15.02
C ALA A 102 -6.06 -6.08 -16.53
N LYS A 103 -6.77 -7.15 -16.92
CA LYS A 103 -7.08 -7.44 -18.32
C LYS A 103 -7.92 -6.33 -18.97
N GLU A 104 -8.91 -5.81 -18.26
CA GLU A 104 -9.71 -4.68 -18.77
C GLU A 104 -8.88 -3.40 -18.84
N ALA A 105 -8.04 -3.13 -17.85
CA ALA A 105 -7.14 -1.99 -17.86
C ALA A 105 -6.19 -2.01 -19.06
N CYS A 106 -5.61 -3.17 -19.39
CA CYS A 106 -4.73 -3.33 -20.55
C CYS A 106 -5.45 -3.12 -21.90
N LYS A 107 -6.76 -3.30 -21.96
CA LYS A 107 -7.55 -2.97 -23.16
C LYS A 107 -7.76 -1.47 -23.33
N VAL A 108 -7.93 -0.75 -22.21
CA VAL A 108 -8.18 0.70 -22.20
C VAL A 108 -6.87 1.48 -22.32
N TRP A 109 -5.85 1.05 -21.57
CA TRP A 109 -4.53 1.66 -21.54
C TRP A 109 -3.52 0.70 -22.17
N ALA A 110 -3.43 0.74 -23.51
CA ALA A 110 -2.43 -0.03 -24.22
C ALA A 110 -1.01 0.38 -23.75
N CYS A 111 -0.14 -0.60 -23.59
CA CYS A 111 1.25 -0.33 -23.28
C CYS A 111 1.85 0.50 -24.44
N PRO A 112 2.49 1.65 -24.18
CA PRO A 112 3.13 2.42 -25.24
C PRO A 112 4.19 1.57 -25.93
N VAL A 113 4.18 1.53 -27.26
CA VAL A 113 5.25 0.93 -28.03
C VAL A 113 6.40 1.94 -28.09
N LEU A 114 7.35 1.79 -27.20
CA LEU A 114 8.55 2.64 -27.18
C LEU A 114 9.59 2.07 -28.15
N THR A 115 10.26 2.96 -28.88
CA THR A 115 11.48 2.61 -29.59
C THR A 115 12.60 2.25 -28.59
N ALA A 116 13.63 1.54 -29.05
CA ALA A 116 14.77 1.21 -28.17
C ALA A 116 15.41 2.47 -27.55
N GLU A 117 15.50 3.56 -28.31
CA GLU A 117 16.03 4.85 -27.85
C GLU A 117 15.14 5.50 -26.77
N GLU A 118 13.83 5.48 -26.96
CA GLU A 118 12.88 5.98 -25.98
C GLU A 118 12.89 5.12 -24.72
N PHE A 119 12.97 3.80 -24.87
CA PHE A 119 13.07 2.89 -23.73
C PHE A 119 14.34 3.18 -22.92
N GLU A 120 15.49 3.34 -23.57
CA GLU A 120 16.76 3.67 -22.91
C GLU A 120 16.70 5.04 -22.20
N LYS A 121 16.03 6.03 -22.81
CA LYS A 121 15.85 7.36 -22.24
C LYS A 121 15.01 7.37 -20.97
N TYR A 122 13.96 6.53 -20.90
CA TYR A 122 13.01 6.47 -19.78
C TYR A 122 13.22 5.28 -18.86
N SER A 123 14.08 4.32 -19.23
CA SER A 123 14.48 3.27 -18.31
C SER A 123 15.10 3.92 -17.06
N PRO A 124 14.78 3.42 -15.86
CA PRO A 124 15.52 3.81 -14.69
C PRO A 124 16.98 3.56 -15.02
N LYS A 125 17.75 4.63 -15.21
CA LYS A 125 19.21 4.47 -15.20
C LYS A 125 19.45 3.81 -13.85
N GLU A 126 19.92 2.56 -13.85
CA GLU A 126 20.57 2.05 -12.65
C GLU A 126 21.47 3.21 -12.24
N GLU A 127 21.16 3.85 -11.12
CA GLU A 127 22.09 4.77 -10.53
C GLU A 127 23.35 3.93 -10.49
N GLN A 128 24.22 4.18 -11.49
CA GLN A 128 25.57 3.64 -11.44
C GLN A 128 25.94 3.98 -10.03
N THR A 129 26.11 2.95 -9.21
CA THR A 129 26.60 3.11 -7.87
C THR A 129 27.79 4.00 -8.04
N THR A 130 27.50 5.29 -8.01
CA THR A 130 28.51 6.35 -8.03
C THR A 130 29.40 5.87 -6.93
N THR A 131 30.60 5.49 -7.30
CA THR A 131 31.72 5.08 -6.46
C THR A 131 31.39 5.60 -5.08
N GLN A 132 31.04 4.69 -4.15
CA GLN A 132 30.51 5.09 -2.85
C GLN A 132 31.47 6.13 -2.32
N GLN A 133 31.14 7.40 -2.48
CA GLN A 133 31.88 8.44 -1.80
C GLN A 133 31.65 8.09 -0.32
N SER A 134 32.65 7.45 0.26
CA SER A 134 32.61 7.12 1.67
C SER A 134 32.75 8.47 2.39
N TYR A 135 31.63 8.98 2.82
CA TYR A 135 31.61 10.12 3.71
C TYR A 135 32.06 9.63 5.07
N ASP A 136 32.85 10.44 5.73
CA ASP A 136 33.21 10.26 7.13
C ASP A 136 32.67 11.46 7.94
N ILE A 137 32.94 11.44 9.24
CA ILE A 137 32.43 12.45 10.14
C ILE A 137 32.99 13.85 9.86
N SER A 138 34.09 13.97 9.11
CA SER A 138 34.71 15.28 8.76
C SER A 138 33.89 16.10 7.79
N VAL A 139 32.94 15.48 7.07
CA VAL A 139 32.01 16.16 6.17
C VAL A 139 31.05 17.11 6.91
N TYR A 140 30.85 16.87 8.22
CA TYR A 140 29.93 17.67 9.03
C TYR A 140 30.69 18.73 9.82
N GLU A 141 30.26 19.97 9.71
CA GLU A 141 30.82 21.11 10.45
C GLU A 141 30.36 21.06 11.92
N PHE A 142 30.99 20.20 12.71
CA PHE A 142 30.76 20.16 14.15
C PHE A 142 31.60 21.22 14.86
N ASN A 143 30.98 22.05 15.67
CA ASN A 143 31.73 22.76 16.72
C ASN A 143 32.05 21.83 17.89
N ALA A 144 32.92 22.24 18.79
CA ALA A 144 33.37 21.41 19.90
C ALA A 144 32.22 20.86 20.78
N ASN A 145 31.18 21.66 21.01
CA ASN A 145 30.03 21.28 21.82
C ASN A 145 29.13 20.27 21.08
N THR A 146 28.82 20.52 19.80
CA THR A 146 27.98 19.61 19.00
C THR A 146 28.69 18.29 18.76
N ARG A 147 30.00 18.30 18.60
CA ARG A 147 30.80 17.08 18.48
C ARG A 147 30.74 16.25 19.77
N MET A 148 30.95 16.87 20.92
CA MET A 148 30.86 16.20 22.21
C MET A 148 29.46 15.60 22.47
N LEU A 149 28.39 16.34 22.10
CA LEU A 149 27.01 15.84 22.21
C LEU A 149 26.78 14.64 21.30
N TYR A 150 27.25 14.68 20.07
CA TYR A 150 27.16 13.55 19.14
C TYR A 150 27.90 12.32 19.67
N ASP A 151 29.13 12.47 20.16
CA ASP A 151 29.90 11.35 20.68
C ASP A 151 29.23 10.72 21.89
N ARG A 152 28.62 11.52 22.79
CA ARG A 152 27.83 11.03 23.92
C ARG A 152 26.55 10.30 23.45
N LEU A 153 25.85 10.85 22.46
CA LEU A 153 24.67 10.20 21.88
C LEU A 153 25.05 8.84 21.27
N LEU A 154 26.12 8.82 20.49
CA LEU A 154 26.59 7.58 19.86
C LEU A 154 26.97 6.53 20.89
N ALA A 155 27.67 6.93 21.96
CA ALA A 155 28.01 6.03 23.05
C ALA A 155 26.76 5.43 23.73
N ALA A 156 25.76 6.25 24.03
CA ALA A 156 24.49 5.80 24.60
C ALA A 156 23.74 4.86 23.67
N VAL A 157 23.71 5.13 22.37
CA VAL A 157 23.08 4.24 21.37
C VAL A 157 23.81 2.90 21.31
N MET A 158 25.14 2.89 21.33
CA MET A 158 25.95 1.67 21.29
C MET A 158 25.85 0.86 22.61
N GLU A 159 25.56 1.52 23.73
CA GLU A 159 25.31 0.83 25.01
C GLU A 159 24.00 0.05 24.99
N VAL A 160 22.95 0.65 24.37
CA VAL A 160 21.61 0.01 24.27
C VAL A 160 21.60 -1.04 23.15
N GLU A 161 22.22 -0.74 22.02
CA GLU A 161 22.22 -1.61 20.84
C GLU A 161 23.63 -1.68 20.22
N PRO A 162 24.48 -2.59 20.70
CA PRO A 162 25.88 -2.70 20.27
C PRO A 162 26.09 -2.98 18.77
N ASN A 163 25.07 -3.53 18.11
CA ASN A 163 25.12 -3.89 16.68
C ASN A 163 24.69 -2.74 15.75
N THR A 164 24.50 -1.54 16.28
CA THR A 164 24.14 -0.36 15.47
C THR A 164 25.25 -0.05 14.49
N ARG A 165 24.90 0.02 13.21
CA ARG A 165 25.80 0.44 12.13
C ARG A 165 25.63 1.92 11.85
N VAL A 166 26.73 2.68 11.91
CA VAL A 166 26.75 4.11 11.58
C VAL A 166 27.15 4.28 10.11
N GLU A 167 26.33 5.00 9.34
CA GLU A 167 26.62 5.37 7.95
C GLU A 167 26.60 6.88 7.80
N TYR A 168 27.70 7.44 7.36
CA TYR A 168 27.80 8.86 7.04
C TYR A 168 27.29 9.12 5.63
N LYS A 169 26.34 10.05 5.47
CA LYS A 169 25.76 10.45 4.20
C LYS A 169 26.05 11.95 3.97
N LYS A 170 25.87 12.47 2.78
CA LYS A 170 26.18 13.87 2.45
C LYS A 170 25.50 14.89 3.39
N LEU A 171 24.28 14.63 3.85
CA LEU A 171 23.46 15.59 4.60
C LEU A 171 23.11 15.10 6.02
N TYR A 172 23.32 13.83 6.35
CA TYR A 172 22.92 13.27 7.65
C TYR A 172 23.75 12.06 8.02
N ILE A 173 23.73 11.72 9.30
CA ILE A 173 24.33 10.50 9.85
C ILE A 173 23.20 9.51 10.13
N ALA A 174 23.25 8.33 9.53
CA ALA A 174 22.26 7.29 9.72
C ALA A 174 22.76 6.25 10.76
N HIS A 175 21.93 5.97 11.75
CA HIS A 175 22.14 4.89 12.69
C HIS A 175 21.17 3.75 12.31
N LYS A 176 21.71 2.63 11.81
CA LYS A 176 20.91 1.50 11.34
C LYS A 176 20.99 0.34 12.29
N LEU A 177 19.84 -0.15 12.70
CA LEU A 177 19.72 -1.41 13.42
C LEU A 177 19.72 -2.56 12.41
N ARG A 178 20.30 -3.69 12.79
CA ARG A 178 20.19 -4.91 12.03
C ARG A 178 18.77 -5.48 12.26
N THR A 179 17.87 -5.25 11.33
CA THR A 179 16.62 -6.01 11.30
C THR A 179 16.92 -7.40 10.75
N ASN A 180 16.59 -8.42 11.54
CA ASN A 180 16.62 -9.82 11.11
C ASN A 180 15.55 -10.05 10.04
#